data_bf838c8edd0bf7038c3be1e4c9efb1a1
#
_entry.id   bf838c8edd0bf7038c3be1e4c9efb1a1
#
_cell.length_a   1.000
_cell.length_b   1.000
_cell.length_c   1.000
_cell.angle_alpha   90.00
_cell.angle_beta   90.00
_cell.angle_gamma   90.00
#
_symmetry.space_group_name_H-M   'P 1'
#
loop_
_entity.id
_entity.type
_entity.pdbx_description
1 polymer ?
#
loop_
_entity_poly.entity_id
_entity_poly.type
_entity_poly.pdbx_seq_one_letter_code
_entity_poly.pdbx_strand_id
1 'polypeptide(L)'
;QKIWKVIKESNYTNFKGPVRLMMRHANTLPLSSSMETMKHFSRAVSALLSRGEKILIYPEQAMWWNYKKPRPLVSGAFKIAVKNNVPILPTFITMKDTNLIDKDGFPVQEYFVYFLPPIYPNKTLGFSENVKILMDNNYNAWVNVYETFYSEKLVY
;
A
#
# COMPACT_ATOMS: atom_id res chain seq x y z
N GLN A 1 -17.75 4.18 6.58
CA GLN A 1 -16.56 3.33 6.53
C GLN A 1 -15.31 4.22 6.60
N LYS A 2 -14.32 3.80 7.40
CA LYS A 2 -13.05 4.51 7.55
C LYS A 2 -11.94 3.78 6.79
N ILE A 3 -10.92 4.54 6.39
CA ILE A 3 -9.68 3.98 5.85
C ILE A 3 -8.61 4.08 6.94
N TRP A 4 -8.03 2.94 7.30
CA TRP A 4 -6.95 2.84 8.26
C TRP A 4 -5.63 2.66 7.54
N LYS A 5 -4.63 3.48 7.87
CA LYS A 5 -3.32 3.51 7.19
C LYS A 5 -2.30 2.76 8.03
N VAL A 6 -1.64 1.78 7.41
CA VAL A 6 -0.50 1.11 8.06
C VAL A 6 0.72 2.02 7.97
N ILE A 7 1.33 2.32 9.11
CA ILE A 7 2.51 3.19 9.21
C ILE A 7 3.58 2.54 10.07
N LYS A 8 4.83 2.95 9.86
CA LYS A 8 5.96 2.50 10.70
C LYS A 8 5.77 2.94 12.15
N GLU A 9 6.03 2.07 13.13
CA GLU A 9 5.94 2.40 14.56
C GLU A 9 6.79 3.63 14.93
N SER A 10 7.96 3.79 14.29
CA SER A 10 8.81 4.96 14.49
C SER A 10 8.11 6.30 14.23
N ASN A 11 7.05 6.33 13.43
CA ASN A 11 6.25 7.54 13.22
C ASN A 11 5.46 7.95 14.48
N TYR A 12 5.21 7.02 15.41
CA TYR A 12 4.62 7.34 16.71
C TYR A 12 5.64 7.79 17.75
N THR A 13 6.87 7.29 17.66
CA THR A 13 7.92 7.52 18.67
C THR A 13 8.78 8.71 18.33
N ASN A 14 9.12 8.92 17.07
CA ASN A 14 10.07 9.94 16.63
C ASN A 14 9.45 11.34 16.49
N PHE A 15 8.14 11.43 16.21
CA PHE A 15 7.47 12.72 16.16
C PHE A 15 7.08 13.20 17.57
N LYS A 16 7.24 14.51 17.82
CA LYS A 16 6.84 15.17 19.07
C LYS A 16 5.69 16.16 18.82
N GLY A 17 5.03 16.59 19.89
CA GLY A 17 4.01 17.64 19.84
C GLY A 17 2.77 17.30 18.98
N PRO A 18 2.20 18.30 18.26
CA PRO A 18 0.95 18.14 17.52
C PRO A 18 0.99 17.05 16.45
N VAL A 19 2.13 16.85 15.79
CA VAL A 19 2.29 15.83 14.74
C VAL A 19 2.11 14.42 15.31
N ARG A 20 2.65 14.15 16.51
CA ARG A 20 2.45 12.86 17.20
C ARG A 20 0.98 12.63 17.53
N LEU A 21 0.28 13.67 17.98
CA LEU A 21 -1.15 13.59 18.27
C LEU A 21 -1.95 13.31 17.00
N MET A 22 -1.66 14.03 15.93
CA MET A 22 -2.29 13.82 14.61
C MET A 22 -2.08 12.38 14.12
N MET A 23 -0.86 11.85 14.19
CA MET A 23 -0.56 10.47 13.79
C MET A 23 -1.40 9.44 14.57
N ARG A 24 -1.64 9.66 15.87
CA ARG A 24 -2.46 8.76 16.70
C ARG A 24 -3.95 8.80 16.38
N HIS A 25 -4.45 9.94 15.91
CA HIS A 25 -5.88 10.14 15.64
C HIS A 25 -6.27 10.09 14.17
N ALA A 26 -5.31 9.94 13.25
CA ALA A 26 -5.54 9.93 11.80
C ALA A 26 -5.91 8.54 11.23
N ASN A 27 -6.54 7.66 12.02
CA ASN A 27 -6.86 6.27 11.65
C ASN A 27 -5.59 5.54 11.17
N THR A 28 -4.56 5.49 11.99
CA THR A 28 -3.31 4.82 11.68
C THR A 28 -3.12 3.55 12.50
N LEU A 29 -2.45 2.57 11.90
CA LEU A 29 -2.10 1.30 12.52
C LEU A 29 -0.57 1.16 12.53
N PRO A 30 0.08 1.17 13.70
CA PRO A 30 1.51 1.04 13.77
C PRO A 30 1.96 -0.38 13.44
N LEU A 31 2.93 -0.49 12.55
CA LEU A 31 3.61 -1.74 12.23
C LEU A 31 4.99 -1.75 12.87
N SER A 32 5.24 -2.72 13.73
CA SER A 32 6.51 -2.94 14.43
C SER A 32 7.16 -4.24 13.98
N SER A 33 8.47 -4.36 14.24
CA SER A 33 9.22 -5.62 14.08
C SER A 33 9.08 -6.56 15.28
N SER A 34 8.52 -6.10 16.42
CA SER A 34 8.29 -6.93 17.60
C SER A 34 7.19 -7.96 17.36
N MET A 35 7.45 -9.21 17.72
CA MET A 35 6.48 -10.31 17.61
C MET A 35 5.18 -10.05 18.38
N GLU A 36 5.26 -9.45 19.55
CA GLU A 36 4.10 -9.10 20.37
C GLU A 36 3.25 -8.01 19.69
N THR A 37 3.89 -6.93 19.26
CA THR A 37 3.21 -5.85 18.54
C THR A 37 2.59 -6.35 17.23
N MET A 38 3.25 -7.28 16.52
CA MET A 38 2.70 -7.91 15.32
C MET A 38 1.44 -8.74 15.60
N LYS A 39 1.35 -9.43 16.75
CA LYS A 39 0.12 -10.13 17.15
C LYS A 39 -1.02 -9.15 17.39
N HIS A 40 -0.76 -8.04 18.10
CA HIS A 40 -1.76 -6.99 18.35
C HIS A 40 -2.20 -6.32 17.04
N PHE A 41 -1.26 -5.98 16.16
CA PHE A 41 -1.53 -5.45 14.84
C PHE A 41 -2.45 -6.38 14.02
N SER A 42 -2.10 -7.69 13.96
CA SER A 42 -2.89 -8.66 13.21
C SER A 42 -4.33 -8.80 13.74
N ARG A 43 -4.51 -8.77 15.08
CA ARG A 43 -5.85 -8.79 15.70
C ARG A 43 -6.65 -7.52 15.39
N ALA A 44 -6.02 -6.35 15.50
CA ALA A 44 -6.64 -5.06 15.19
C ALA A 44 -7.09 -4.99 13.72
N VAL A 45 -6.23 -5.38 12.79
CA VAL A 45 -6.55 -5.45 11.36
C VAL A 45 -7.74 -6.36 11.10
N SER A 46 -7.75 -7.59 11.66
CA SER A 46 -8.88 -8.53 11.48
C SER A 46 -10.18 -7.97 12.04
N ALA A 47 -10.14 -7.32 13.21
CA ALA A 47 -11.31 -6.69 13.81
C ALA A 47 -11.84 -5.50 13.01
N LEU A 48 -10.98 -4.73 12.36
CA LEU A 48 -11.40 -3.63 11.50
C LEU A 48 -12.00 -4.13 10.19
N LEU A 49 -11.38 -5.11 9.56
CA LEU A 49 -11.89 -5.72 8.33
C LEU A 49 -13.25 -6.41 8.55
N SER A 50 -13.45 -7.08 9.69
CA SER A 50 -14.76 -7.69 10.03
C SER A 50 -15.89 -6.67 10.25
N ARG A 51 -15.56 -5.41 10.53
CA ARG A 51 -16.50 -4.28 10.62
C ARG A 51 -16.73 -3.59 9.27
N GLY A 52 -16.14 -4.10 8.17
CA GLY A 52 -16.22 -3.48 6.85
C GLY A 52 -15.34 -2.25 6.66
N GLU A 53 -14.40 -2.00 7.61
CA GLU A 53 -13.42 -0.92 7.45
C GLU A 53 -12.36 -1.30 6.40
N LYS A 54 -11.67 -0.30 5.87
CA LYS A 54 -10.64 -0.49 4.83
C LYS A 54 -9.25 -0.28 5.40
N ILE A 55 -8.29 -1.09 4.95
CA ILE A 55 -6.89 -0.98 5.35
C ILE A 55 -6.05 -0.56 4.14
N LEU A 56 -5.36 0.57 4.24
CA LEU A 56 -4.40 1.03 3.25
C LEU A 56 -3.00 0.55 3.63
N ILE A 57 -2.37 -0.19 2.73
CA ILE A 57 -1.02 -0.73 2.90
C ILE A 57 -0.20 -0.39 1.65
N TYR A 58 1.02 0.07 1.85
CA TYR A 58 2.02 0.29 0.80
C TYR A 58 2.92 -0.95 0.72
N PRO A 59 2.66 -1.90 -0.20
CA PRO A 59 3.35 -3.19 -0.20
C PRO A 59 4.79 -3.12 -0.70
N GLU A 60 5.21 -2.01 -1.31
CA GLU A 60 6.58 -1.75 -1.72
C GLU A 60 7.52 -1.43 -0.54
N GLN A 61 6.95 -1.04 0.62
CA GLN A 61 7.65 -0.68 1.86
C GLN A 61 8.72 0.40 1.74
N ALA A 62 8.80 1.08 0.62
CA ALA A 62 9.71 2.20 0.41
C ALA A 62 9.05 3.25 -0.51
N MET A 63 9.40 4.49 -0.28
CA MET A 63 9.01 5.62 -1.10
C MET A 63 10.28 6.34 -1.54
N TRP A 64 10.48 6.42 -2.86
CA TRP A 64 11.58 7.15 -3.45
C TRP A 64 11.06 8.40 -4.13
N TRP A 65 11.81 9.45 -4.02
CA TRP A 65 11.47 10.72 -4.66
C TRP A 65 11.33 10.54 -6.18
N ASN A 66 10.21 10.97 -6.71
CA ASN A 66 9.90 11.00 -8.15
C ASN A 66 10.12 9.66 -8.89
N TYR A 67 9.98 8.53 -8.18
CA TYR A 67 10.16 7.20 -8.75
C TYR A 67 8.85 6.71 -9.37
N LYS A 68 8.88 6.46 -10.68
CA LYS A 68 7.71 6.19 -11.52
C LYS A 68 7.40 4.69 -11.66
N LYS A 69 8.40 3.81 -11.54
CA LYS A 69 8.26 2.37 -11.81
C LYS A 69 7.62 1.61 -10.63
N PRO A 70 6.73 0.61 -10.89
CA PRO A 70 6.30 -0.32 -9.85
C PRO A 70 7.50 -1.03 -9.24
N ARG A 71 7.56 -1.14 -7.92
CA ARG A 71 8.64 -1.83 -7.23
C ARG A 71 8.22 -3.25 -6.83
N PRO A 72 9.15 -4.17 -6.57
CA PRO A 72 8.84 -5.48 -6.02
C PRO A 72 8.00 -5.39 -4.75
N LEU A 73 6.99 -6.24 -4.62
CA LEU A 73 6.03 -6.23 -3.52
C LEU A 73 6.46 -7.15 -2.39
N VAL A 74 6.10 -6.77 -1.16
CA VAL A 74 6.28 -7.61 0.03
C VAL A 74 4.95 -8.27 0.41
N SER A 75 5.01 -9.54 0.78
CA SER A 75 3.83 -10.41 0.96
C SER A 75 2.86 -10.04 2.10
N GLY A 76 3.20 -9.09 2.97
CA GLY A 76 2.44 -8.76 4.17
C GLY A 76 0.96 -8.42 3.93
N ALA A 77 0.69 -7.53 2.97
CA ALA A 77 -0.67 -7.13 2.61
C ALA A 77 -1.51 -8.31 2.10
N PHE A 78 -0.89 -9.14 1.27
CA PHE A 78 -1.52 -10.32 0.64
C PHE A 78 -1.83 -11.40 1.66
N LYS A 79 -0.93 -11.63 2.64
CA LYS A 79 -1.19 -12.52 3.79
C LYS A 79 -2.39 -12.07 4.62
N ILE A 80 -2.52 -10.76 4.83
CA ILE A 80 -3.68 -10.18 5.54
C ILE A 80 -4.97 -10.45 4.74
N ALA A 81 -4.97 -10.21 3.44
CA ALA A 81 -6.12 -10.41 2.58
C ALA A 81 -6.58 -11.88 2.57
N VAL A 82 -5.66 -12.83 2.36
CA VAL A 82 -5.96 -14.27 2.37
C VAL A 82 -6.48 -14.71 3.74
N LYS A 83 -5.79 -14.32 4.83
CA LYS A 83 -6.18 -14.67 6.19
C LYS A 83 -7.61 -14.23 6.56
N ASN A 84 -7.99 -13.04 6.11
CA ASN A 84 -9.30 -12.46 6.42
C ASN A 84 -10.34 -12.68 5.32
N ASN A 85 -9.98 -13.36 4.24
CA ASN A 85 -10.81 -13.59 3.06
C ASN A 85 -11.47 -12.30 2.53
N VAL A 86 -10.65 -11.26 2.37
CA VAL A 86 -11.08 -9.96 1.84
C VAL A 86 -10.37 -9.64 0.52
N PRO A 87 -11.00 -8.91 -0.40
CA PRO A 87 -10.36 -8.52 -1.65
C PRO A 87 -9.23 -7.50 -1.43
N ILE A 88 -8.31 -7.46 -2.37
CA ILE A 88 -7.35 -6.37 -2.55
C ILE A 88 -7.87 -5.48 -3.66
N LEU A 89 -7.88 -4.17 -3.44
CA LEU A 89 -8.10 -3.16 -4.46
C LEU A 89 -6.72 -2.61 -4.88
N PRO A 90 -6.14 -3.08 -5.99
CA PRO A 90 -4.88 -2.54 -6.45
C PRO A 90 -5.03 -1.06 -6.78
N THR A 91 -4.14 -0.26 -6.25
CA THR A 91 -4.12 1.19 -6.50
C THR A 91 -2.72 1.57 -6.93
N PHE A 92 -2.59 2.22 -8.08
CA PHE A 92 -1.31 2.67 -8.61
C PHE A 92 -1.36 4.16 -8.91
N ILE A 93 -0.24 4.85 -8.73
CA ILE A 93 -0.11 6.28 -8.96
C ILE A 93 0.93 6.49 -10.06
N THR A 94 0.52 7.14 -11.14
CA THR A 94 1.44 7.65 -12.16
C THR A 94 1.62 9.15 -11.99
N MET A 95 2.69 9.68 -12.56
CA MET A 95 3.02 11.10 -12.46
C MET A 95 3.57 11.63 -13.78
N LYS A 96 3.24 12.88 -14.07
CA LYS A 96 3.67 13.59 -15.26
C LYS A 96 4.30 14.93 -14.86
N ASP A 97 5.43 15.25 -15.46
CA ASP A 97 6.09 16.54 -15.27
C ASP A 97 5.21 17.63 -15.89
N THR A 98 4.96 18.71 -15.15
CA THR A 98 4.31 19.92 -15.67
C THR A 98 5.37 20.93 -16.14
N ASN A 99 4.91 21.99 -16.78
CA ASN A 99 5.78 23.12 -17.17
C ASN A 99 6.11 24.05 -16.00
N LEU A 100 5.55 23.79 -14.80
CA LEU A 100 5.83 24.56 -13.60
C LEU A 100 7.06 24.00 -12.91
N ILE A 101 7.94 24.89 -12.47
CA ILE A 101 9.14 24.54 -11.71
C ILE A 101 8.91 24.96 -10.26
N ASP A 102 9.25 24.07 -9.33
CA ASP A 102 9.18 24.35 -7.90
C ASP A 102 10.36 25.22 -7.42
N LYS A 103 10.35 25.59 -6.13
CA LYS A 103 11.39 26.40 -5.51
C LYS A 103 12.78 25.74 -5.50
N ASP A 104 12.85 24.42 -5.66
CA ASP A 104 14.08 23.63 -5.62
C ASP A 104 14.57 23.30 -7.04
N GLY A 105 13.92 23.85 -8.08
CA GLY A 105 14.31 23.72 -9.49
C GLY A 105 13.81 22.46 -10.19
N PHE A 106 12.87 21.73 -9.59
CA PHE A 106 12.29 20.51 -10.18
C PHE A 106 10.91 20.77 -10.80
N PRO A 107 10.54 20.03 -11.87
CA PRO A 107 9.18 20.08 -12.40
C PRO A 107 8.16 19.66 -11.35
N VAL A 108 7.11 20.47 -11.19
CA VAL A 108 5.95 20.09 -10.37
C VAL A 108 5.27 18.89 -11.03
N GLN A 109 4.92 17.88 -10.25
CA GLN A 109 4.30 16.64 -10.72
C GLN A 109 2.78 16.75 -10.70
N GLU A 110 2.15 16.34 -11.78
CA GLU A 110 0.73 16.01 -11.83
C GLU A 110 0.55 14.52 -11.56
N TYR A 111 -0.30 14.16 -10.59
CA TYR A 111 -0.51 12.77 -10.15
C TYR A 111 -1.84 12.23 -10.66
N PHE A 112 -1.82 11.00 -11.18
CA PHE A 112 -3.01 10.26 -11.61
C PHE A 112 -3.14 9.00 -10.75
N VAL A 113 -4.26 8.87 -10.04
CA VAL A 113 -4.52 7.72 -9.16
C VAL A 113 -5.46 6.75 -9.87
N TYR A 114 -5.00 5.52 -10.05
CA TYR A 114 -5.76 4.43 -10.68
C TYR A 114 -6.26 3.47 -9.61
N PHE A 115 -7.58 3.31 -9.54
CA PHE A 115 -8.23 2.23 -8.78
C PHE A 115 -8.57 1.12 -9.76
N LEU A 116 -7.96 -0.05 -9.57
CA LEU A 116 -8.08 -1.17 -10.50
C LEU A 116 -9.12 -2.19 -9.99
N PRO A 117 -9.58 -3.12 -10.83
CA PRO A 117 -10.52 -4.13 -10.40
C PRO A 117 -10.06 -4.90 -9.18
N PRO A 118 -10.95 -5.18 -8.21
CA PRO A 118 -10.59 -5.91 -6.99
C PRO A 118 -10.17 -7.35 -7.32
N ILE A 119 -9.13 -7.82 -6.62
CA ILE A 119 -8.61 -9.19 -6.73
C ILE A 119 -9.01 -9.95 -5.47
N TYR A 120 -9.67 -11.08 -5.64
CA TYR A 120 -10.23 -11.88 -4.54
C TYR A 120 -9.35 -13.07 -4.20
N PRO A 121 -9.20 -13.43 -2.91
CA PRO A 121 -8.62 -14.70 -2.51
C PRO A 121 -9.43 -15.87 -3.08
N ASN A 122 -8.73 -16.91 -3.53
CA ASN A 122 -9.36 -18.15 -4.00
C ASN A 122 -9.39 -19.18 -2.86
N LYS A 123 -10.59 -19.52 -2.41
CA LYS A 123 -10.80 -20.44 -1.28
C LYS A 123 -10.37 -21.90 -1.54
N THR A 124 -10.16 -22.28 -2.81
CA THR A 124 -9.74 -23.63 -3.19
C THR A 124 -8.22 -23.83 -3.12
N LEU A 125 -7.46 -22.74 -3.02
CA LEU A 125 -6.01 -22.76 -3.01
C LEU A 125 -5.44 -22.80 -1.58
N GLY A 126 -4.25 -23.39 -1.46
CA GLY A 126 -3.45 -23.31 -0.23
C GLY A 126 -3.05 -21.85 0.11
N PHE A 127 -2.81 -21.58 1.40
CA PHE A 127 -2.52 -20.23 1.89
C PHE A 127 -1.36 -19.56 1.14
N SER A 128 -0.22 -20.24 1.03
CA SER A 128 0.99 -19.69 0.41
C SER A 128 0.82 -19.44 -1.09
N GLU A 129 0.17 -20.35 -1.80
CA GLU A 129 -0.13 -20.23 -3.22
C GLU A 129 -1.09 -19.07 -3.48
N ASN A 130 -2.14 -18.95 -2.68
CA ASN A 130 -3.11 -17.86 -2.76
C ASN A 130 -2.45 -16.50 -2.54
N VAL A 131 -1.57 -16.39 -1.54
CA VAL A 131 -0.78 -15.16 -1.29
C VAL A 131 0.06 -14.80 -2.51
N LYS A 132 0.74 -15.78 -3.12
CA LYS A 132 1.57 -15.55 -4.30
C LYS A 132 0.73 -15.06 -5.49
N ILE A 133 -0.38 -15.73 -5.78
CA ILE A 133 -1.27 -15.36 -6.90
C ILE A 133 -1.83 -13.95 -6.73
N LEU A 134 -2.29 -13.59 -5.51
CA LEU A 134 -2.75 -12.23 -5.25
C LEU A 134 -1.65 -11.19 -5.47
N MET A 135 -0.45 -11.49 -5.02
CA MET A 135 0.71 -10.60 -5.15
C MET A 135 1.09 -10.42 -6.63
N ASP A 136 1.19 -11.51 -7.37
CA ASP A 136 1.54 -11.49 -8.80
C ASP A 136 0.47 -10.75 -9.63
N ASN A 137 -0.82 -11.01 -9.36
CA ASN A 137 -1.91 -10.32 -10.04
C ASN A 137 -1.94 -8.81 -9.75
N ASN A 138 -1.69 -8.42 -8.48
CA ASN A 138 -1.59 -7.00 -8.13
C ASN A 138 -0.42 -6.33 -8.84
N TYR A 139 0.74 -6.99 -8.86
CA TYR A 139 1.92 -6.47 -9.51
C TYR A 139 1.73 -6.31 -11.02
N ASN A 140 1.19 -7.34 -11.68
CA ASN A 140 0.87 -7.30 -13.11
C ASN A 140 -0.12 -6.19 -13.46
N ALA A 141 -1.12 -5.97 -12.61
CA ALA A 141 -2.07 -4.87 -12.78
C ALA A 141 -1.37 -3.49 -12.73
N TRP A 142 -0.40 -3.30 -11.83
CA TRP A 142 0.41 -2.08 -11.76
C TRP A 142 1.33 -1.91 -12.97
N VAL A 143 1.99 -2.99 -13.40
CA VAL A 143 2.84 -2.99 -14.60
C VAL A 143 2.03 -2.58 -15.83
N ASN A 144 0.82 -3.11 -15.99
CA ASN A 144 -0.05 -2.75 -17.11
C ASN A 144 -0.40 -1.25 -17.12
N VAL A 145 -0.69 -0.66 -15.96
CA VAL A 145 -0.94 0.80 -15.86
C VAL A 145 0.32 1.58 -16.20
N TYR A 146 1.46 1.18 -15.64
CA TYR A 146 2.74 1.82 -15.92
C TYR A 146 3.07 1.82 -17.41
N GLU A 147 3.06 0.63 -18.04
CA GLU A 147 3.40 0.48 -19.46
C GLU A 147 2.43 1.23 -20.38
N THR A 148 1.14 1.24 -20.02
CA THR A 148 0.11 1.98 -20.78
C THR A 148 0.30 3.49 -20.67
N PHE A 149 0.54 3.99 -19.45
CA PHE A 149 0.63 5.43 -19.20
C PHE A 149 1.91 6.05 -19.80
N TYR A 150 3.07 5.36 -19.62
CA TYR A 150 4.37 5.87 -20.09
C TYR A 150 4.70 5.40 -21.51
N SER A 151 3.89 4.52 -22.11
CA SER A 151 4.14 3.92 -23.45
C SER A 151 5.52 3.26 -23.56
N GLU A 152 5.99 2.66 -22.45
CA GLU A 152 7.28 1.97 -22.37
C GLU A 152 7.17 0.66 -21.61
N LYS A 153 8.02 -0.31 -21.96
CA LYS A 153 8.11 -1.58 -21.23
C LYS A 153 8.86 -1.41 -19.91
N LEU A 154 8.37 -2.08 -18.87
CA LEU A 154 9.05 -2.08 -17.58
C LEU A 154 10.38 -2.86 -17.69
N VAL A 155 11.49 -2.16 -17.52
CA VAL A 155 12.85 -2.72 -17.44
C VAL A 155 13.48 -2.24 -16.14
N TYR A 156 14.13 -3.17 -15.42
CA TYR A 156 14.88 -2.90 -14.18
C TYR A 156 16.38 -2.87 -14.45
#